data_61a96ebc2a8db5a514ba2b499d3e7f66
#
_entry.id   61a96ebc2a8db5a514ba2b499d3e7f66
#
_cell.length_a   1.000
_cell.length_b   1.000
_cell.length_c   1.000
_cell.angle_alpha   90.00
_cell.angle_beta   90.00
_cell.angle_gamma   90.00
#
_symmetry.space_group_name_H-M   'P 1'
#
loop_
_entity.id
_entity.type
_entity.pdbx_description
1 polymer ?
#
loop_
_entity_poly.entity_id
_entity_poly.type
_entity_poly.pdbx_seq_one_letter_code
_entity_poly.pdbx_strand_id
1 'polypeptide(L)'
;ETLERVIPLLEAVLRRTAYLVLLSENPQALEQLIKLCSASSWVAEYITRTPLLLDELLVPETLYRLPDQHELQEELHLRLLRIEADDLEQQMEQTRQFVRAHKLRAAACEVMNKLPLMKISDYLTRLAETTMTMVQNLAFEQMVAKYGYPTDANKEPVYTPEFLIVGYGKVGGLELSYSSDLDLVFIHHGHPGGSTTGERSLDNGVFYTRMGQRMVHFCSTQTRSGDLYEVDLRLRPSGNSGMIVASLKAFKEYQQNHAWTWEHQALVRARVISGSSELSSSFNDIRQEILTSQRDIPELREEVRAMRQKMRDNLGSKDTNGQQFHLKQDEGGIVDIEFLVQYGVLAWSHQHPELTQVTDNMRLLDALTKAGLMAPKDCQTLQETYLSYRAETHRRALQKQSLLLESDSVSALGFDARRNDVTRLWKLWLEPEQS
;
A
#
# COMPACT_ATOMS: atom_id res chain seq x y z
N GLU A 1 23.62 -5.02 -22.50
CA GLU A 1 22.56 -4.74 -21.48
C GLU A 1 22.36 -5.92 -20.53
N THR A 2 22.00 -7.16 -20.99
CA THR A 2 21.83 -8.32 -20.11
C THR A 2 23.10 -8.66 -19.32
N LEU A 3 24.27 -8.67 -19.99
CA LEU A 3 25.55 -8.90 -19.33
C LEU A 3 25.86 -7.84 -18.27
N GLU A 4 25.62 -6.58 -18.55
CA GLU A 4 25.80 -5.46 -17.60
C GLU A 4 24.94 -5.61 -16.34
N ARG A 5 23.78 -6.25 -16.45
CA ARG A 5 22.89 -6.53 -15.33
C ARG A 5 23.30 -7.77 -14.53
N VAL A 6 23.92 -8.75 -15.19
CA VAL A 6 24.32 -10.02 -14.56
C VAL A 6 25.71 -9.97 -13.95
N ILE A 7 26.63 -9.14 -14.48
CA ILE A 7 28.01 -9.02 -13.95
C ILE A 7 28.03 -8.66 -12.44
N PRO A 8 27.28 -7.63 -11.97
CA PRO A 8 27.27 -7.31 -10.54
C PRO A 8 26.79 -8.47 -9.65
N LEU A 9 25.85 -9.27 -10.15
CA LEU A 9 25.39 -10.48 -9.44
C LEU A 9 26.49 -11.53 -9.39
N LEU A 10 27.18 -11.80 -10.50
CA LEU A 10 28.31 -12.73 -10.51
C LEU A 10 29.38 -12.28 -9.51
N GLU A 11 29.73 -11.00 -9.47
CA GLU A 11 30.67 -10.44 -8.51
C GLU A 11 30.22 -10.65 -7.04
N ALA A 12 28.91 -10.48 -6.77
CA ALA A 12 28.33 -10.69 -5.44
C ALA A 12 28.39 -12.17 -5.00
N VAL A 13 28.25 -13.12 -5.93
CA VAL A 13 28.25 -14.56 -5.62
C VAL A 13 29.62 -15.22 -5.75
N LEU A 14 30.58 -14.63 -6.50
CA LEU A 14 31.94 -15.16 -6.67
C LEU A 14 32.66 -15.46 -5.36
N ARG A 15 32.38 -14.70 -4.30
CA ARG A 15 32.94 -14.89 -2.97
C ARG A 15 32.22 -15.96 -2.14
N ARG A 16 31.17 -16.61 -2.68
CA ARG A 16 30.31 -17.58 -1.99
C ARG A 16 30.14 -18.81 -2.86
N THR A 17 31.08 -19.74 -2.73
CA THR A 17 31.17 -20.97 -3.52
C THR A 17 29.85 -21.75 -3.62
N ALA A 18 29.03 -21.70 -2.55
CA ALA A 18 27.74 -22.40 -2.51
C ALA A 18 26.77 -21.95 -3.64
N TYR A 19 26.71 -20.65 -3.97
CA TYR A 19 25.84 -20.17 -5.04
C TYR A 19 26.36 -20.52 -6.44
N LEU A 20 27.68 -20.57 -6.62
CA LEU A 20 28.28 -21.00 -7.88
C LEU A 20 27.99 -22.48 -8.13
N VAL A 21 28.11 -23.30 -7.09
CA VAL A 21 27.73 -24.72 -7.15
C VAL A 21 26.26 -24.90 -7.46
N LEU A 22 25.39 -24.15 -6.73
CA LEU A 22 23.94 -24.16 -6.96
C LEU A 22 23.58 -23.88 -8.43
N LEU A 23 24.14 -22.83 -9.03
CA LEU A 23 23.86 -22.47 -10.43
C LEU A 23 24.48 -23.45 -11.42
N SER A 24 25.66 -24.03 -11.11
CA SER A 24 26.31 -25.00 -11.98
C SER A 24 25.61 -26.37 -11.99
N GLU A 25 25.06 -26.79 -10.85
CA GLU A 25 24.33 -28.04 -10.70
C GLU A 25 22.86 -27.93 -11.13
N ASN A 26 22.32 -26.70 -11.24
CA ASN A 26 20.93 -26.46 -11.63
C ASN A 26 20.82 -25.55 -12.87
N PRO A 27 21.02 -26.10 -14.10
CA PRO A 27 20.96 -25.31 -15.34
C PRO A 27 19.63 -24.59 -15.55
N GLN A 28 18.52 -25.15 -15.06
CA GLN A 28 17.21 -24.51 -15.12
C GLN A 28 17.17 -23.23 -14.28
N ALA A 29 17.74 -23.24 -13.07
CA ALA A 29 17.83 -22.04 -12.23
C ALA A 29 18.67 -20.94 -12.90
N LEU A 30 19.77 -21.30 -13.56
CA LEU A 30 20.59 -20.37 -14.32
C LEU A 30 19.80 -19.78 -15.51
N GLU A 31 19.05 -20.61 -16.23
CA GLU A 31 18.19 -20.14 -17.34
C GLU A 31 17.13 -19.16 -16.85
N GLN A 32 16.46 -19.46 -15.73
CA GLN A 32 15.47 -18.52 -15.10
C GLN A 32 16.14 -17.22 -14.68
N LEU A 33 17.32 -17.30 -14.06
CA LEU A 33 18.09 -16.12 -13.67
C LEU A 33 18.37 -15.20 -14.85
N ILE A 34 18.89 -15.76 -15.95
CA ILE A 34 19.21 -14.99 -17.16
C ILE A 34 17.94 -14.35 -17.74
N LYS A 35 16.84 -15.11 -17.84
CA LYS A 35 15.55 -14.60 -18.33
C LYS A 35 15.04 -13.42 -17.49
N LEU A 36 15.02 -13.55 -16.17
CA LEU A 36 14.54 -12.53 -15.27
C LEU A 36 15.43 -11.27 -15.27
N CYS A 37 16.75 -11.44 -15.22
CA CYS A 37 17.70 -10.32 -15.26
C CYS A 37 17.68 -9.59 -16.62
N SER A 38 17.50 -10.32 -17.73
CA SER A 38 17.36 -9.69 -19.06
C SER A 38 16.08 -8.87 -19.15
N ALA A 39 14.99 -9.35 -18.55
CA ALA A 39 13.68 -8.71 -18.61
C ALA A 39 13.50 -7.56 -17.63
N SER A 40 14.27 -7.52 -16.50
CA SER A 40 14.09 -6.49 -15.45
C SER A 40 15.40 -6.12 -14.76
N SER A 41 15.77 -4.85 -14.84
CA SER A 41 16.91 -4.29 -14.08
C SER A 41 16.65 -4.27 -12.57
N TRP A 42 15.40 -4.10 -12.16
CA TRP A 42 15.01 -4.17 -10.76
C TRP A 42 15.23 -5.58 -10.19
N VAL A 43 14.80 -6.63 -10.92
CA VAL A 43 15.00 -8.03 -10.48
C VAL A 43 16.50 -8.35 -10.38
N ALA A 44 17.29 -7.94 -11.37
CA ALA A 44 18.74 -8.18 -11.35
C ALA A 44 19.40 -7.57 -10.12
N GLU A 45 19.10 -6.31 -9.81
CA GLU A 45 19.63 -5.64 -8.61
C GLU A 45 19.08 -6.25 -7.31
N TYR A 46 17.80 -6.62 -7.30
CA TYR A 46 17.14 -7.20 -6.13
C TYR A 46 17.78 -8.53 -5.70
N ILE A 47 18.08 -9.41 -6.66
CA ILE A 47 18.80 -10.66 -6.40
C ILE A 47 20.27 -10.38 -6.04
N THR A 48 20.92 -9.40 -6.70
CA THR A 48 22.31 -9.02 -6.40
C THR A 48 22.48 -8.58 -4.94
N ARG A 49 21.53 -7.77 -4.45
CA ARG A 49 21.53 -7.31 -3.04
C ARG A 49 21.22 -8.44 -2.05
N THR A 50 20.47 -9.44 -2.47
CA THR A 50 20.04 -10.56 -1.61
C THR A 50 20.22 -11.88 -2.33
N PRO A 51 21.47 -12.41 -2.44
CA PRO A 51 21.76 -13.66 -3.17
C PRO A 51 21.01 -14.90 -2.66
N LEU A 52 20.51 -14.88 -1.42
CA LEU A 52 19.65 -15.93 -0.87
C LEU A 52 18.39 -16.18 -1.75
N LEU A 53 17.95 -15.17 -2.49
CA LEU A 53 16.82 -15.28 -3.43
C LEU A 53 17.09 -16.21 -4.63
N LEU A 54 18.34 -16.62 -4.86
CA LEU A 54 18.66 -17.65 -5.87
C LEU A 54 17.99 -18.98 -5.58
N ASP A 55 17.73 -19.29 -4.30
CA ASP A 55 17.01 -20.49 -3.90
C ASP A 55 15.59 -20.56 -4.49
N GLU A 56 14.94 -19.39 -4.69
CA GLU A 56 13.61 -19.32 -5.30
C GLU A 56 13.58 -19.74 -6.78
N LEU A 57 14.74 -19.74 -7.45
CA LEU A 57 14.86 -20.11 -8.86
C LEU A 57 14.99 -21.63 -9.07
N LEU A 58 15.21 -22.41 -8.01
CA LEU A 58 15.42 -23.85 -8.08
C LEU A 58 14.16 -24.61 -8.49
N VAL A 59 12.99 -24.10 -8.14
CA VAL A 59 11.70 -24.73 -8.39
C VAL A 59 10.81 -23.77 -9.18
N PRO A 60 10.83 -23.83 -10.52
CA PRO A 60 10.05 -22.92 -11.36
C PRO A 60 8.55 -22.91 -11.07
N GLU A 61 7.99 -24.05 -10.63
CA GLU A 61 6.57 -24.17 -10.29
C GLU A 61 6.20 -23.26 -9.10
N THR A 62 7.08 -23.12 -8.12
CA THR A 62 6.87 -22.25 -6.96
C THR A 62 7.18 -20.78 -7.29
N LEU A 63 8.17 -20.52 -8.15
CA LEU A 63 8.55 -19.17 -8.58
C LEU A 63 7.39 -18.45 -9.27
N TYR A 64 6.62 -19.16 -10.09
CA TYR A 64 5.49 -18.59 -10.83
C TYR A 64 4.12 -18.85 -10.20
N ARG A 65 4.09 -19.36 -8.98
CA ARG A 65 2.87 -19.53 -8.19
C ARG A 65 2.80 -18.48 -7.10
N LEU A 66 1.69 -17.74 -7.06
CA LEU A 66 1.39 -16.80 -5.98
C LEU A 66 0.41 -17.47 -5.00
N PRO A 67 0.82 -17.77 -3.75
CA PRO A 67 -0.04 -18.34 -2.74
C PRO A 67 -1.23 -17.42 -2.41
N ASP A 68 -2.31 -17.98 -1.90
CA ASP A 68 -3.41 -17.20 -1.37
C ASP A 68 -3.08 -16.60 0.01
N GLN A 69 -4.02 -15.84 0.60
CA GLN A 69 -3.79 -15.17 1.88
C GLN A 69 -3.59 -16.13 3.03
N HIS A 70 -4.32 -17.25 3.04
CA HIS A 70 -4.19 -18.27 4.09
C HIS A 70 -2.83 -18.97 4.01
N GLU A 71 -2.42 -19.36 2.81
CA GLU A 71 -1.09 -19.96 2.56
C GLU A 71 0.05 -19.01 2.96
N LEU A 72 -0.09 -17.68 2.69
CA LEU A 72 0.89 -16.67 3.13
C LEU A 72 0.97 -16.59 4.67
N GLN A 73 -0.17 -16.59 5.35
CA GLN A 73 -0.23 -16.55 6.80
C GLN A 73 0.40 -17.78 7.42
N GLU A 74 0.07 -18.96 6.91
CA GLU A 74 0.61 -20.24 7.37
C GLU A 74 2.12 -20.31 7.15
N GLU A 75 2.63 -19.96 5.95
CA GLU A 75 4.06 -19.99 5.66
C GLU A 75 4.83 -19.06 6.60
N LEU A 76 4.37 -17.82 6.80
CA LEU A 76 5.04 -16.86 7.69
C LEU A 76 5.00 -17.34 9.15
N HIS A 77 3.87 -17.85 9.61
CA HIS A 77 3.73 -18.40 10.95
C HIS A 77 4.69 -19.57 11.20
N LEU A 78 4.76 -20.55 10.28
CA LEU A 78 5.66 -21.69 10.40
C LEU A 78 7.14 -21.31 10.39
N ARG A 79 7.53 -20.25 9.66
CA ARG A 79 8.90 -19.71 9.68
C ARG A 79 9.25 -19.15 11.05
N LEU A 80 8.32 -18.42 11.68
CA LEU A 80 8.55 -17.77 12.98
C LEU A 80 8.43 -18.70 14.18
N LEU A 81 7.64 -19.78 14.10
CA LEU A 81 7.52 -20.80 15.16
C LEU A 81 8.85 -21.46 15.56
N ARG A 82 9.86 -21.41 14.69
CA ARG A 82 11.19 -22.01 14.93
C ARG A 82 12.16 -21.07 15.64
N ILE A 83 11.72 -19.85 15.95
CA ILE A 83 12.54 -18.78 16.53
C ILE A 83 12.12 -18.58 17.97
N GLU A 84 13.07 -18.41 18.86
CA GLU A 84 12.80 -18.08 20.26
C GLU A 84 12.00 -16.76 20.35
N ALA A 85 11.05 -16.69 21.29
CA ALA A 85 10.11 -15.56 21.38
C ALA A 85 10.80 -14.22 21.69
N ASP A 86 11.98 -14.23 22.31
CA ASP A 86 12.78 -13.06 22.63
C ASP A 86 13.85 -12.70 21.57
N ASP A 87 14.06 -13.54 20.56
CA ASP A 87 14.98 -13.28 19.45
C ASP A 87 14.34 -12.40 18.37
N LEU A 88 14.14 -11.13 18.70
CA LEU A 88 13.54 -10.14 17.80
C LEU A 88 14.34 -9.95 16.50
N GLU A 89 15.67 -10.04 16.57
CA GLU A 89 16.54 -9.85 15.39
C GLU A 89 16.26 -10.94 14.35
N GLN A 90 16.16 -12.20 14.79
CA GLN A 90 15.89 -13.33 13.91
C GLN A 90 14.45 -13.29 13.38
N GLN A 91 13.47 -12.88 14.21
CA GLN A 91 12.09 -12.67 13.76
C GLN A 91 12.02 -11.59 12.65
N MET A 92 12.71 -10.48 12.82
CA MET A 92 12.83 -9.43 11.81
C MET A 92 13.46 -9.94 10.52
N GLU A 93 14.57 -10.67 10.63
CA GLU A 93 15.30 -11.18 9.46
C GLU A 93 14.46 -12.18 8.66
N GLN A 94 13.82 -13.16 9.33
CA GLN A 94 12.97 -14.14 8.66
C GLN A 94 11.73 -13.52 8.00
N THR A 95 11.13 -12.52 8.63
CA THR A 95 10.01 -11.78 8.05
C THR A 95 10.43 -11.03 6.77
N ARG A 96 11.63 -10.43 6.76
CA ARG A 96 12.17 -9.74 5.58
C ARG A 96 12.49 -10.72 4.44
N GLN A 97 13.11 -11.84 4.78
CA GLN A 97 13.40 -12.88 3.79
C GLN A 97 12.11 -13.42 3.16
N PHE A 98 11.06 -13.66 3.95
CA PHE A 98 9.74 -14.03 3.47
C PHE A 98 9.19 -12.98 2.48
N VAL A 99 9.11 -11.72 2.87
CA VAL A 99 8.60 -10.65 2.00
C VAL A 99 9.41 -10.51 0.72
N ARG A 100 10.74 -10.64 0.81
CA ARG A 100 11.63 -10.56 -0.35
C ARG A 100 11.43 -11.69 -1.34
N ALA A 101 11.28 -12.93 -0.85
CA ALA A 101 10.99 -14.08 -1.69
C ALA A 101 9.67 -13.89 -2.45
N HIS A 102 8.61 -13.48 -1.75
CA HIS A 102 7.29 -13.26 -2.36
C HIS A 102 7.24 -12.06 -3.31
N LYS A 103 7.97 -10.97 -3.03
CA LYS A 103 8.13 -9.86 -3.99
C LYS A 103 8.85 -10.31 -5.27
N LEU A 104 9.87 -11.18 -5.17
CA LEU A 104 10.54 -11.75 -6.34
C LEU A 104 9.58 -12.63 -7.16
N ARG A 105 8.79 -13.50 -6.52
CA ARG A 105 7.78 -14.34 -7.21
C ARG A 105 6.75 -13.48 -7.95
N ALA A 106 6.25 -12.41 -7.31
CA ALA A 106 5.34 -11.47 -7.95
C ALA A 106 5.99 -10.80 -9.18
N ALA A 107 7.24 -10.30 -9.04
CA ALA A 107 7.98 -9.69 -10.13
C ALA A 107 8.26 -10.68 -11.28
N ALA A 108 8.60 -11.93 -10.98
CA ALA A 108 8.79 -12.97 -11.98
C ALA A 108 7.49 -13.25 -12.75
N CYS A 109 6.35 -13.34 -12.06
CA CYS A 109 5.04 -13.51 -12.71
C CYS A 109 4.70 -12.33 -13.62
N GLU A 110 4.96 -11.09 -13.20
CA GLU A 110 4.66 -9.88 -13.97
C GLU A 110 5.57 -9.75 -15.19
N VAL A 111 6.87 -9.84 -15.00
CA VAL A 111 7.89 -9.70 -16.05
C VAL A 111 7.71 -10.75 -17.14
N MET A 112 7.30 -11.97 -16.76
CA MET A 112 7.04 -13.06 -17.68
C MET A 112 5.59 -13.13 -18.18
N ASN A 113 4.79 -12.09 -17.91
CA ASN A 113 3.37 -11.98 -18.32
C ASN A 113 2.53 -13.20 -17.93
N LYS A 114 2.78 -13.80 -16.75
CA LYS A 114 2.02 -14.96 -16.25
C LYS A 114 0.70 -14.57 -15.61
N LEU A 115 0.62 -13.37 -15.04
CA LEU A 115 -0.57 -12.87 -14.35
C LEU A 115 -0.85 -11.40 -14.75
N PRO A 116 -2.14 -11.01 -14.78
CA PRO A 116 -2.51 -9.62 -15.05
C PRO A 116 -2.13 -8.71 -13.86
N LEU A 117 -1.84 -7.44 -14.17
CA LEU A 117 -1.41 -6.42 -13.21
C LEU A 117 -2.25 -6.37 -11.92
N MET A 118 -3.58 -6.41 -12.04
CA MET A 118 -4.46 -6.33 -10.86
C MET A 118 -4.22 -7.48 -9.89
N LYS A 119 -3.97 -8.70 -10.41
CA LYS A 119 -3.65 -9.86 -9.55
C LYS A 119 -2.30 -9.71 -8.84
N ILE A 120 -1.32 -9.09 -9.50
CA ILE A 120 -0.02 -8.76 -8.89
C ILE A 120 -0.20 -7.73 -7.76
N SER A 121 -0.97 -6.66 -8.00
CA SER A 121 -1.24 -5.64 -6.99
C SER A 121 -2.05 -6.17 -5.80
N ASP A 122 -3.07 -6.99 -6.06
CA ASP A 122 -3.83 -7.70 -5.02
C ASP A 122 -2.89 -8.55 -4.15
N TYR A 123 -2.00 -9.29 -4.80
CA TYR A 123 -1.05 -10.15 -4.11
C TYR A 123 -0.05 -9.37 -3.25
N LEU A 124 0.56 -8.32 -3.79
CA LEU A 124 1.48 -7.45 -3.04
C LEU A 124 0.79 -6.80 -1.84
N THR A 125 -0.50 -6.45 -1.99
CA THR A 125 -1.29 -5.90 -0.90
C THR A 125 -1.56 -6.94 0.19
N ARG A 126 -1.99 -8.16 -0.18
CA ARG A 126 -2.18 -9.26 0.77
C ARG A 126 -0.89 -9.66 1.50
N LEU A 127 0.23 -9.63 0.80
CA LEU A 127 1.55 -9.85 1.40
C LEU A 127 1.85 -8.81 2.48
N ALA A 128 1.58 -7.54 2.21
CA ALA A 128 1.75 -6.46 3.18
C ALA A 128 0.78 -6.61 4.38
N GLU A 129 -0.49 -6.94 4.13
CA GLU A 129 -1.49 -7.19 5.18
C GLU A 129 -1.10 -8.35 6.10
N THR A 130 -0.72 -9.49 5.51
CA THR A 130 -0.25 -10.66 6.27
C THR A 130 0.96 -10.29 7.12
N THR A 131 1.91 -9.58 6.54
CA THR A 131 3.11 -9.15 7.25
C THR A 131 2.80 -8.19 8.39
N MET A 132 1.96 -7.18 8.15
CA MET A 132 1.59 -6.18 9.17
C MET A 132 0.77 -6.79 10.31
N THR A 133 -0.11 -7.75 10.00
CA THR A 133 -0.85 -8.53 11.03
C THR A 133 0.13 -9.32 11.92
N MET A 134 1.13 -9.95 11.33
CA MET A 134 2.16 -10.66 12.10
C MET A 134 3.00 -9.69 12.97
N VAL A 135 3.41 -8.56 12.42
CA VAL A 135 4.14 -7.52 13.15
C VAL A 135 3.31 -6.98 14.33
N GLN A 136 2.00 -6.81 14.15
CA GLN A 136 1.07 -6.43 15.22
C GLN A 136 1.05 -7.45 16.35
N ASN A 137 0.93 -8.74 16.04
CA ASN A 137 0.89 -9.81 17.03
C ASN A 137 2.22 -9.89 17.80
N LEU A 138 3.35 -9.88 17.11
CA LEU A 138 4.67 -9.88 17.75
C LEU A 138 4.87 -8.66 18.67
N ALA A 139 4.44 -7.48 18.24
CA ALA A 139 4.52 -6.28 19.06
C ALA A 139 3.63 -6.37 20.31
N PHE A 140 2.43 -6.92 20.17
CA PHE A 140 1.51 -7.14 21.30
C PHE A 140 2.09 -8.13 22.30
N GLU A 141 2.57 -9.29 21.86
CA GLU A 141 3.19 -10.32 22.71
C GLU A 141 4.38 -9.76 23.50
N GLN A 142 5.26 -9.00 22.85
CA GLN A 142 6.39 -8.34 23.51
C GLN A 142 5.96 -7.30 24.54
N MET A 143 4.90 -6.55 24.25
CA MET A 143 4.35 -5.58 25.18
C MET A 143 3.72 -6.28 26.40
N VAL A 144 2.95 -7.36 26.16
CA VAL A 144 2.34 -8.18 27.22
C VAL A 144 3.40 -8.84 28.11
N ALA A 145 4.43 -9.43 27.53
CA ALA A 145 5.54 -10.03 28.29
C ALA A 145 6.21 -9.04 29.24
N LYS A 146 6.24 -7.76 28.89
CA LYS A 146 6.91 -6.72 29.67
C LYS A 146 6.02 -5.99 30.67
N TYR A 147 4.73 -5.80 30.32
CA TYR A 147 3.82 -4.92 31.05
C TYR A 147 2.51 -5.59 31.51
N GLY A 148 2.27 -6.86 31.14
CA GLY A 148 0.99 -7.54 31.32
C GLY A 148 -0.04 -7.12 30.31
N TYR A 149 -1.23 -7.70 30.37
CA TYR A 149 -2.34 -7.44 29.49
C TYR A 149 -3.03 -6.11 29.79
N PRO A 150 -3.48 -5.34 28.80
CA PRO A 150 -4.40 -4.22 28.99
C PRO A 150 -5.68 -4.71 29.68
N THR A 151 -6.41 -3.83 30.37
CA THR A 151 -7.66 -4.18 31.04
C THR A 151 -8.84 -3.46 30.42
N ASP A 152 -10.02 -4.11 30.44
CA ASP A 152 -11.30 -3.54 30.06
C ASP A 152 -11.93 -2.65 31.17
N ALA A 153 -13.20 -2.26 30.99
CA ALA A 153 -13.96 -1.46 31.95
C ALA A 153 -14.18 -2.18 33.31
N ASN A 154 -14.18 -3.52 33.32
CA ASN A 154 -14.36 -4.34 34.51
C ASN A 154 -13.02 -4.70 35.18
N LYS A 155 -11.89 -4.16 34.65
CA LYS A 155 -10.53 -4.49 35.07
C LYS A 155 -10.12 -5.93 34.73
N GLU A 156 -10.83 -6.59 33.79
CA GLU A 156 -10.45 -7.91 33.30
C GLU A 156 -9.40 -7.82 32.21
N PRO A 157 -8.44 -8.76 32.13
CA PRO A 157 -7.41 -8.77 31.13
C PRO A 157 -7.94 -8.93 29.69
N VAL A 158 -7.47 -8.12 28.78
CA VAL A 158 -7.78 -8.18 27.34
C VAL A 158 -6.68 -8.97 26.63
N TYR A 159 -6.98 -10.20 26.23
CA TYR A 159 -6.01 -11.15 25.68
C TYR A 159 -5.71 -10.96 24.18
N THR A 160 -6.51 -10.18 23.47
CA THR A 160 -6.32 -9.86 22.05
C THR A 160 -6.12 -8.36 21.87
N PRO A 161 -5.30 -7.91 20.91
CA PRO A 161 -5.07 -6.47 20.74
C PRO A 161 -6.34 -5.74 20.29
N GLU A 162 -6.85 -4.83 21.13
CA GLU A 162 -7.87 -3.85 20.73
C GLU A 162 -7.22 -2.74 19.90
N PHE A 163 -6.70 -3.12 18.75
CA PHE A 163 -5.89 -2.28 17.89
C PHE A 163 -6.21 -2.54 16.42
N LEU A 164 -6.32 -1.47 15.65
CA LEU A 164 -6.50 -1.51 14.20
C LEU A 164 -5.27 -0.97 13.48
N ILE A 165 -4.94 -1.61 12.40
CA ILE A 165 -4.12 -1.03 11.34
C ILE A 165 -5.05 -0.68 10.19
N VAL A 166 -5.18 0.61 9.89
CA VAL A 166 -5.97 1.11 8.76
C VAL A 166 -5.01 1.49 7.65
N GLY A 167 -5.18 0.87 6.49
CA GLY A 167 -4.43 1.18 5.27
C GLY A 167 -5.15 2.26 4.47
N TYR A 168 -4.40 3.24 4.01
CA TYR A 168 -4.82 4.32 3.13
C TYR A 168 -4.15 4.20 1.76
N GLY A 169 -4.39 5.14 0.89
CA GLY A 169 -3.69 5.25 -0.38
C GLY A 169 -3.70 3.95 -1.19
N LYS A 170 -2.53 3.46 -1.58
CA LYS A 170 -2.42 2.26 -2.40
C LYS A 170 -2.73 0.97 -1.62
N VAL A 171 -2.33 0.88 -0.35
CA VAL A 171 -2.62 -0.32 0.46
C VAL A 171 -4.11 -0.41 0.78
N GLY A 172 -4.77 0.72 1.07
CA GLY A 172 -6.22 0.78 1.27
C GLY A 172 -7.00 0.44 -0.01
N GLY A 173 -6.53 0.88 -1.17
CA GLY A 173 -7.12 0.64 -2.49
C GLY A 173 -6.73 -0.67 -3.17
N LEU A 174 -6.03 -1.59 -2.51
CA LEU A 174 -5.56 -2.87 -3.10
C LEU A 174 -4.66 -2.67 -4.33
N GLU A 175 -3.80 -1.64 -4.31
CA GLU A 175 -3.05 -1.18 -5.49
C GLU A 175 -1.54 -1.08 -5.24
N LEU A 176 -0.97 -1.87 -4.32
CA LEU A 176 0.46 -1.84 -4.03
C LEU A 176 1.30 -2.22 -5.24
N SER A 177 2.49 -1.64 -5.30
CA SER A 177 3.58 -1.98 -6.21
C SER A 177 4.86 -2.31 -5.42
N TYR A 178 5.94 -2.68 -6.10
CA TYR A 178 7.17 -3.19 -5.48
C TYR A 178 7.85 -2.21 -4.53
N SER A 179 7.79 -0.91 -4.82
CA SER A 179 8.41 0.18 -4.07
C SER A 179 7.41 1.11 -3.41
N SER A 180 6.17 0.65 -3.20
CA SER A 180 5.18 1.45 -2.48
C SER A 180 5.50 1.45 -1.00
N ASP A 181 5.46 2.64 -0.40
CA ASP A 181 5.28 2.85 1.01
C ASP A 181 3.89 2.38 1.48
N LEU A 182 3.75 2.14 2.77
CA LEU A 182 2.50 1.81 3.40
C LEU A 182 1.96 3.06 4.12
N ASP A 183 0.94 3.67 3.55
CA ASP A 183 0.16 4.74 4.20
C ASP A 183 -0.71 4.10 5.29
N LEU A 184 -0.36 4.25 6.56
CA LEU A 184 -1.03 3.60 7.68
C LEU A 184 -1.54 4.60 8.72
N VAL A 185 -2.66 4.24 9.35
CA VAL A 185 -3.15 4.90 10.58
C VAL A 185 -3.40 3.83 11.63
N PHE A 186 -2.86 4.04 12.82
CA PHE A 186 -3.02 3.16 13.96
C PHE A 186 -4.11 3.69 14.90
N ILE A 187 -5.07 2.82 15.23
CA ILE A 187 -6.21 3.15 16.08
C ILE A 187 -6.34 2.09 17.18
N HIS A 188 -6.57 2.52 18.42
CA HIS A 188 -6.85 1.61 19.53
C HIS A 188 -8.24 1.87 20.14
N HIS A 189 -8.79 0.87 20.80
CA HIS A 189 -10.05 0.94 21.53
C HIS A 189 -9.87 0.66 23.04
N GLY A 190 -8.63 0.64 23.52
CA GLY A 190 -8.33 0.36 24.92
C GLY A 190 -9.13 1.27 25.87
N HIS A 191 -9.69 0.68 26.92
CA HIS A 191 -10.54 1.38 27.88
C HIS A 191 -9.82 2.59 28.49
N PRO A 192 -10.45 3.81 28.45
CA PRO A 192 -9.87 4.99 29.08
C PRO A 192 -9.74 4.84 30.60
N GLY A 193 -8.54 5.11 31.13
CA GLY A 193 -8.23 4.94 32.55
C GLY A 193 -7.98 3.49 32.99
N GLY A 194 -8.04 2.53 32.05
CA GLY A 194 -7.56 1.16 32.26
C GLY A 194 -6.04 1.12 32.27
N SER A 195 -5.49 0.09 32.92
CA SER A 195 -4.04 -0.12 33.01
C SER A 195 -3.68 -1.58 32.85
N THR A 196 -2.42 -1.86 32.48
CA THR A 196 -1.96 -3.24 32.31
C THR A 196 -1.78 -3.98 33.62
N THR A 197 -1.89 -5.32 33.58
CA THR A 197 -1.88 -6.23 34.75
C THR A 197 -0.49 -6.55 35.31
N GLY A 198 0.60 -6.16 34.63
CA GLY A 198 1.96 -6.52 35.01
C GLY A 198 2.52 -5.66 36.16
N GLU A 199 3.62 -6.08 36.76
CA GLU A 199 4.30 -5.34 37.84
C GLU A 199 4.71 -3.91 37.43
N ARG A 200 5.05 -3.72 36.13
CA ARG A 200 5.34 -2.40 35.53
C ARG A 200 4.11 -1.91 34.76
N SER A 201 3.02 -1.69 35.49
CA SER A 201 1.74 -1.29 34.89
C SER A 201 1.87 0.00 34.06
N LEU A 202 1.18 0.04 32.94
CA LEU A 202 1.03 1.19 32.03
C LEU A 202 -0.45 1.52 31.85
N ASP A 203 -0.77 2.79 31.64
CA ASP A 203 -2.07 3.18 31.08
C ASP A 203 -2.28 2.52 29.71
N ASN A 204 -3.52 2.09 29.40
CA ASN A 204 -3.85 1.40 28.15
C ASN A 204 -3.47 2.22 26.90
N GLY A 205 -3.70 3.54 26.91
CA GLY A 205 -3.32 4.41 25.80
C GLY A 205 -1.80 4.48 25.60
N VAL A 206 -1.05 4.49 26.70
CA VAL A 206 0.43 4.43 26.65
C VAL A 206 0.90 3.07 26.15
N PHE A 207 0.25 1.98 26.58
CA PHE A 207 0.55 0.62 26.10
C PHE A 207 0.41 0.54 24.57
N TYR A 208 -0.73 0.93 24.03
CA TYR A 208 -0.97 0.89 22.57
C TYR A 208 -0.09 1.87 21.79
N THR A 209 0.22 3.04 22.34
CA THR A 209 1.18 3.98 21.72
C THR A 209 2.56 3.34 21.59
N ARG A 210 3.06 2.69 22.65
CA ARG A 210 4.36 1.99 22.62
C ARG A 210 4.33 0.77 21.68
N MET A 211 3.19 0.08 21.60
CA MET A 211 3.00 -1.00 20.64
C MET A 211 3.14 -0.49 19.21
N GLY A 212 2.45 0.59 18.84
CA GLY A 212 2.60 1.23 17.53
C GLY A 212 4.03 1.67 17.21
N GLN A 213 4.74 2.23 18.19
CA GLN A 213 6.17 2.58 18.04
C GLN A 213 7.05 1.35 17.76
N ARG A 214 6.77 0.21 18.42
CA ARG A 214 7.48 -1.05 18.15
C ARG A 214 7.21 -1.57 16.75
N MET A 215 5.97 -1.47 16.27
CA MET A 215 5.63 -1.86 14.91
C MET A 215 6.40 -1.04 13.88
N VAL A 216 6.44 0.28 14.04
CA VAL A 216 7.23 1.16 13.16
C VAL A 216 8.72 0.79 13.23
N HIS A 217 9.25 0.57 14.42
CA HIS A 217 10.63 0.14 14.60
C HIS A 217 10.93 -1.20 13.91
N PHE A 218 10.01 -2.19 14.02
CA PHE A 218 10.14 -3.47 13.34
C PHE A 218 10.24 -3.29 11.81
N CYS A 219 9.41 -2.41 11.22
CA CYS A 219 9.41 -2.16 9.78
C CYS A 219 10.67 -1.43 9.30
N SER A 220 11.12 -0.39 10.02
CA SER A 220 12.17 0.53 9.59
C SER A 220 13.59 0.10 9.96
N THR A 221 13.76 -0.83 10.92
CA THR A 221 15.08 -1.30 11.34
C THR A 221 15.79 -2.02 10.19
N GLN A 222 17.04 -1.64 9.92
CA GLN A 222 17.88 -2.30 8.93
C GLN A 222 18.45 -3.61 9.49
N THR A 223 18.23 -4.71 8.79
CA THR A 223 18.88 -6.00 9.02
C THR A 223 19.79 -6.38 7.85
N ARG A 224 20.33 -7.59 7.83
CA ARG A 224 21.11 -8.09 6.68
C ARG A 224 20.27 -8.14 5.39
N SER A 225 18.97 -8.38 5.52
CA SER A 225 18.01 -8.34 4.42
C SER A 225 17.40 -6.94 4.18
N GLY A 226 17.92 -5.89 4.78
CA GLY A 226 17.47 -4.51 4.65
C GLY A 226 16.28 -4.18 5.56
N ASP A 227 15.49 -3.19 5.16
CA ASP A 227 14.22 -2.82 5.78
C ASP A 227 13.07 -3.73 5.33
N LEU A 228 11.93 -3.65 6.02
CA LEU A 228 10.74 -4.44 5.68
C LEU A 228 9.81 -3.68 4.75
N TYR A 229 9.29 -2.56 5.23
CA TYR A 229 8.47 -1.60 4.50
C TYR A 229 8.75 -0.19 5.01
N GLU A 230 8.73 0.78 4.10
CA GLU A 230 8.60 2.17 4.48
C GLU A 230 7.16 2.43 4.94
N VAL A 231 6.99 2.97 6.16
CA VAL A 231 5.69 3.24 6.78
C VAL A 231 5.48 4.74 6.85
N ASP A 232 4.42 5.22 6.19
CA ASP A 232 3.99 6.61 6.24
C ASP A 232 2.76 6.76 7.15
N LEU A 233 2.93 7.51 8.23
CA LEU A 233 1.88 7.77 9.22
C LEU A 233 1.31 9.20 9.11
N ARG A 234 1.61 9.96 8.05
CA ARG A 234 1.20 11.37 7.93
C ARG A 234 -0.29 11.59 7.80
N LEU A 235 -1.07 10.56 7.43
CA LEU A 235 -2.53 10.61 7.35
C LEU A 235 -3.26 10.39 8.70
N ARG A 236 -2.51 10.23 9.79
CA ARG A 236 -3.09 10.15 11.13
C ARG A 236 -3.66 11.50 11.59
N PRO A 237 -4.61 11.52 12.54
CA PRO A 237 -5.15 12.76 13.09
C PRO A 237 -4.06 13.77 13.47
N SER A 238 -4.19 15.00 13.01
CA SER A 238 -3.20 16.10 13.15
C SER A 238 -1.83 15.84 12.48
N GLY A 239 -1.74 14.88 11.58
CA GLY A 239 -0.53 14.61 10.82
C GLY A 239 0.71 14.38 11.70
N ASN A 240 1.84 15.01 11.36
CA ASN A 240 3.10 14.83 12.09
C ASN A 240 3.08 15.39 13.54
N SER A 241 2.16 16.28 13.87
CA SER A 241 2.00 16.81 15.24
C SER A 241 1.12 15.93 16.11
N GLY A 242 0.36 14.99 15.52
CA GLY A 242 -0.54 14.10 16.24
C GLY A 242 0.15 12.88 16.84
N MET A 243 -0.56 12.20 17.73
CA MET A 243 -0.11 10.93 18.32
C MET A 243 0.05 9.86 17.23
N ILE A 244 1.05 8.99 17.39
CA ILE A 244 1.29 7.87 16.46
C ILE A 244 0.10 6.90 16.45
N VAL A 245 -0.55 6.71 17.59
CA VAL A 245 -1.75 5.89 17.74
C VAL A 245 -2.85 6.77 18.33
N ALA A 246 -4.01 6.80 17.68
CA ALA A 246 -5.19 7.51 18.15
C ALA A 246 -6.18 6.53 18.79
N SER A 247 -6.96 6.97 19.79
CA SER A 247 -8.13 6.19 20.19
C SER A 247 -9.22 6.30 19.11
N LEU A 248 -10.07 5.28 18.98
CA LEU A 248 -11.18 5.28 18.02
C LEU A 248 -12.10 6.50 18.23
N LYS A 249 -12.33 6.88 19.49
CA LYS A 249 -13.10 8.09 19.84
C LYS A 249 -12.45 9.36 19.34
N ALA A 250 -11.14 9.52 19.59
CA ALA A 250 -10.38 10.68 19.14
C ALA A 250 -10.30 10.76 17.62
N PHE A 251 -10.16 9.61 16.94
CA PHE A 251 -10.22 9.53 15.50
C PHE A 251 -11.56 10.04 14.94
N LYS A 252 -12.69 9.53 15.50
CA LYS A 252 -14.03 10.00 15.11
C LYS A 252 -14.19 11.49 15.30
N GLU A 253 -13.86 12.01 16.48
CA GLU A 253 -13.97 13.43 16.84
C GLU A 253 -13.12 14.31 15.89
N TYR A 254 -11.90 13.87 15.60
CA TYR A 254 -11.04 14.59 14.66
C TYR A 254 -11.63 14.64 13.24
N GLN A 255 -12.09 13.50 12.73
CA GLN A 255 -12.68 13.43 11.39
C GLN A 255 -13.96 14.27 11.26
N GLN A 256 -14.76 14.37 12.32
CA GLN A 256 -15.99 15.15 12.31
C GLN A 256 -15.76 16.67 12.41
N ASN A 257 -14.74 17.11 13.17
CA ASN A 257 -14.64 18.51 13.59
C ASN A 257 -13.38 19.24 13.13
N HIS A 258 -12.33 18.51 12.71
CA HIS A 258 -11.01 19.11 12.48
C HIS A 258 -10.36 18.70 11.16
N ALA A 259 -10.81 17.60 10.55
CA ALA A 259 -10.22 17.10 9.32
C ALA A 259 -10.55 18.01 8.12
N TRP A 260 -9.57 18.19 7.26
CA TRP A 260 -9.73 18.91 6.00
C TRP A 260 -10.36 18.02 4.93
N THR A 261 -10.94 18.60 3.91
CA THR A 261 -11.55 17.88 2.78
C THR A 261 -10.58 16.88 2.12
N TRP A 262 -9.31 17.21 1.98
CA TRP A 262 -8.32 16.29 1.43
C TRP A 262 -8.06 15.06 2.34
N GLU A 263 -8.27 15.15 3.66
CA GLU A 263 -8.20 14.00 4.57
C GLU A 263 -9.43 13.10 4.38
N HIS A 264 -10.61 13.69 4.14
CA HIS A 264 -11.80 12.94 3.75
C HIS A 264 -11.65 12.29 2.36
N GLN A 265 -10.97 12.93 1.40
CA GLN A 265 -10.61 12.28 0.13
C GLN A 265 -9.72 11.05 0.38
N ALA A 266 -8.72 11.17 1.25
CA ALA A 266 -7.88 10.04 1.64
C ALA A 266 -8.70 8.93 2.32
N LEU A 267 -9.69 9.30 3.16
CA LEU A 267 -10.58 8.36 3.87
C LEU A 267 -11.45 7.53 2.91
N VAL A 268 -11.75 8.02 1.69
CA VAL A 268 -12.44 7.23 0.66
C VAL A 268 -11.71 5.92 0.39
N ARG A 269 -10.39 5.94 0.42
CA ARG A 269 -9.53 4.77 0.17
C ARG A 269 -9.04 4.10 1.45
N ALA A 270 -9.61 4.42 2.61
CA ALA A 270 -9.23 3.82 3.88
C ALA A 270 -9.92 2.48 4.11
N ARG A 271 -9.15 1.46 4.52
CA ARG A 271 -9.62 0.10 4.80
C ARG A 271 -8.85 -0.51 5.97
N VAL A 272 -9.55 -1.21 6.86
CA VAL A 272 -8.87 -1.99 7.90
C VAL A 272 -8.10 -3.14 7.26
N ILE A 273 -6.83 -3.28 7.60
CA ILE A 273 -5.95 -4.35 7.13
C ILE A 273 -5.60 -5.35 8.23
N SER A 274 -5.71 -4.93 9.50
CA SER A 274 -5.55 -5.82 10.65
C SER A 274 -6.35 -5.30 11.85
N GLY A 275 -6.96 -6.22 12.61
CA GLY A 275 -7.74 -5.94 13.83
C GLY A 275 -8.91 -6.90 14.00
N SER A 276 -9.60 -6.82 15.14
CA SER A 276 -10.80 -7.63 15.40
C SER A 276 -11.96 -7.23 14.48
N SER A 277 -12.87 -8.17 14.22
CA SER A 277 -14.07 -7.92 13.38
C SER A 277 -14.97 -6.84 13.98
N GLU A 278 -15.14 -6.81 15.29
CA GLU A 278 -15.97 -5.85 16.01
C GLU A 278 -15.41 -4.42 15.87
N LEU A 279 -14.12 -4.26 16.13
CA LEU A 279 -13.47 -2.97 16.04
C LEU A 279 -13.39 -2.49 14.58
N SER A 280 -13.23 -3.41 13.64
CA SER A 280 -13.28 -3.13 12.20
C SER A 280 -14.66 -2.64 11.76
N SER A 281 -15.74 -3.25 12.29
CA SER A 281 -17.11 -2.77 12.04
C SER A 281 -17.29 -1.35 12.56
N SER A 282 -16.87 -1.09 13.81
CA SER A 282 -16.97 0.24 14.42
C SER A 282 -16.21 1.32 13.62
N PHE A 283 -15.04 0.99 13.09
CA PHE A 283 -14.30 1.89 12.19
C PHE A 283 -15.06 2.13 10.88
N ASN A 284 -15.62 1.07 10.28
CA ASN A 284 -16.36 1.19 9.02
C ASN A 284 -17.62 2.03 9.19
N ASP A 285 -18.33 1.91 10.32
CA ASP A 285 -19.49 2.75 10.63
C ASP A 285 -19.10 4.23 10.74
N ILE A 286 -18.00 4.54 11.44
CA ILE A 286 -17.47 5.90 11.52
C ILE A 286 -17.07 6.41 10.13
N ARG A 287 -16.34 5.61 9.36
CA ARG A 287 -15.93 5.96 7.99
C ARG A 287 -17.15 6.26 7.12
N GLN A 288 -18.17 5.42 7.17
CA GLN A 288 -19.41 5.62 6.41
C GLN A 288 -20.11 6.92 6.86
N GLU A 289 -20.28 7.14 8.16
CA GLU A 289 -20.88 8.36 8.72
C GLU A 289 -20.20 9.62 8.19
N ILE A 290 -18.85 9.65 8.21
CA ILE A 290 -18.07 10.80 7.72
C ILE A 290 -18.22 11.00 6.21
N LEU A 291 -18.11 9.90 5.42
CA LEU A 291 -18.17 9.99 3.97
C LEU A 291 -19.57 10.36 3.45
N THR A 292 -20.64 9.91 4.13
CA THR A 292 -22.02 10.17 3.74
C THR A 292 -22.56 11.50 4.31
N SER A 293 -21.76 12.28 5.02
CA SER A 293 -22.17 13.61 5.48
C SER A 293 -22.49 14.52 4.29
N GLN A 294 -23.58 15.30 4.41
CA GLN A 294 -23.97 16.25 3.37
C GLN A 294 -22.92 17.37 3.24
N ARG A 295 -22.56 17.71 2.00
CA ARG A 295 -21.54 18.73 1.70
C ARG A 295 -22.09 19.81 0.79
N ASP A 296 -21.55 21.02 0.92
CA ASP A 296 -21.74 22.07 -0.08
C ASP A 296 -20.94 21.71 -1.34
N ILE A 297 -21.62 21.45 -2.44
CA ILE A 297 -20.98 20.95 -3.66
C ILE A 297 -20.05 21.97 -4.34
N PRO A 298 -20.44 23.27 -4.46
CA PRO A 298 -19.55 24.32 -4.91
C PRO A 298 -18.25 24.43 -4.09
N GLU A 299 -18.35 24.45 -2.77
CA GLU A 299 -17.21 24.52 -1.86
C GLU A 299 -16.31 23.30 -1.97
N LEU A 300 -16.89 22.09 -1.91
CA LEU A 300 -16.16 20.82 -2.09
C LEU A 300 -15.37 20.80 -3.40
N ARG A 301 -15.98 21.25 -4.49
CA ARG A 301 -15.35 21.31 -5.81
C ARG A 301 -14.14 22.22 -5.83
N GLU A 302 -14.26 23.42 -5.22
CA GLU A 302 -13.16 24.39 -5.15
C GLU A 302 -12.00 23.85 -4.29
N GLU A 303 -12.27 23.24 -3.14
CA GLU A 303 -11.26 22.68 -2.26
C GLU A 303 -10.50 21.51 -2.92
N VAL A 304 -11.22 20.62 -3.64
CA VAL A 304 -10.61 19.51 -4.39
C VAL A 304 -9.71 20.04 -5.50
N ARG A 305 -10.17 21.06 -6.26
CA ARG A 305 -9.37 21.70 -7.30
C ARG A 305 -8.12 22.38 -6.75
N ALA A 306 -8.27 23.18 -5.69
CA ALA A 306 -7.17 23.89 -5.05
C ALA A 306 -6.11 22.92 -4.52
N MET A 307 -6.52 21.82 -3.88
CA MET A 307 -5.59 20.78 -3.40
C MET A 307 -4.87 20.11 -4.59
N ARG A 308 -5.61 19.77 -5.65
CA ARG A 308 -5.00 19.13 -6.84
C ARG A 308 -4.01 20.06 -7.54
N GLN A 309 -4.34 21.35 -7.66
CA GLN A 309 -3.42 22.33 -8.24
C GLN A 309 -2.15 22.47 -7.39
N LYS A 310 -2.28 22.57 -6.08
CA LYS A 310 -1.14 22.60 -5.15
C LYS A 310 -0.23 21.39 -5.29
N MET A 311 -0.81 20.17 -5.44
CA MET A 311 -0.03 18.95 -5.67
C MET A 311 0.69 18.99 -7.02
N ARG A 312 0.04 19.45 -8.08
CA ARG A 312 0.62 19.57 -9.42
C ARG A 312 1.79 20.56 -9.42
N ASP A 313 1.64 21.71 -8.78
CA ASP A 313 2.69 22.74 -8.68
C ASP A 313 3.94 22.23 -7.95
N ASN A 314 3.77 21.34 -6.97
CA ASN A 314 4.87 20.80 -6.18
C ASN A 314 5.52 19.55 -6.78
N LEU A 315 4.74 18.65 -7.39
CA LEU A 315 5.14 17.29 -7.74
C LEU A 315 5.06 17.00 -9.24
N GLY A 316 4.43 17.86 -10.05
CA GLY A 316 4.32 17.72 -11.49
C GLY A 316 5.63 17.97 -12.22
N SER A 317 5.63 17.74 -13.54
CA SER A 317 6.73 18.13 -14.40
C SER A 317 6.94 19.64 -14.32
N LYS A 318 8.19 20.08 -14.41
CA LYS A 318 8.53 21.52 -14.49
C LYS A 318 8.62 21.98 -15.94
N ASP A 319 8.17 21.15 -16.86
CA ASP A 319 8.23 21.42 -18.30
C ASP A 319 7.15 22.43 -18.71
N THR A 320 7.60 23.60 -19.15
CA THR A 320 6.73 24.67 -19.69
C THR A 320 6.47 24.53 -21.19
N ASN A 321 7.20 23.62 -21.86
CA ASN A 321 7.15 23.47 -23.32
C ASN A 321 6.26 22.32 -23.79
N GLY A 322 5.68 21.53 -22.86
CA GLY A 322 4.82 20.38 -23.17
C GLY A 322 5.57 19.19 -23.78
N GLN A 323 6.90 19.13 -23.60
CA GLN A 323 7.73 18.04 -24.11
C GLN A 323 7.79 16.82 -23.19
N GLN A 324 7.34 16.99 -21.94
CA GLN A 324 7.37 15.94 -20.92
C GLN A 324 5.99 15.76 -20.30
N PHE A 325 5.73 14.56 -19.82
CA PHE A 325 4.51 14.19 -19.10
C PHE A 325 4.85 13.35 -17.88
N HIS A 326 4.59 13.88 -16.70
CA HIS A 326 4.69 13.09 -15.47
C HIS A 326 3.42 12.25 -15.30
N LEU A 327 3.50 10.97 -15.62
CA LEU A 327 2.39 10.00 -15.69
C LEU A 327 1.45 10.03 -14.48
N LYS A 328 1.96 10.33 -13.30
CA LYS A 328 1.18 10.38 -12.05
C LYS A 328 0.63 11.78 -11.78
N GLN A 329 1.45 12.83 -11.95
CA GLN A 329 1.18 14.14 -11.36
C GLN A 329 0.69 15.22 -12.33
N ASP A 330 0.96 15.09 -13.62
CA ASP A 330 0.54 16.10 -14.57
C ASP A 330 -0.96 16.01 -14.91
N GLU A 331 -1.46 17.01 -15.58
CA GLU A 331 -2.85 17.09 -16.03
C GLU A 331 -3.19 15.91 -16.93
N GLY A 332 -4.31 15.24 -16.60
CA GLY A 332 -4.73 14.01 -17.27
C GLY A 332 -3.99 12.75 -16.82
N GLY A 333 -3.18 12.82 -15.75
CA GLY A 333 -2.46 11.69 -15.16
C GLY A 333 -3.28 10.89 -14.14
N ILE A 334 -2.62 9.92 -13.50
CA ILE A 334 -3.23 8.98 -12.56
C ILE A 334 -3.99 9.70 -11.45
N VAL A 335 -3.37 10.72 -10.84
CA VAL A 335 -3.96 11.42 -9.68
C VAL A 335 -5.23 12.18 -10.06
N ASP A 336 -5.39 12.63 -11.29
CA ASP A 336 -6.65 13.27 -11.73
C ASP A 336 -7.80 12.26 -11.72
N ILE A 337 -7.55 11.02 -12.13
CA ILE A 337 -8.57 9.95 -12.06
C ILE A 337 -8.91 9.65 -10.59
N GLU A 338 -7.89 9.52 -9.73
CA GLU A 338 -8.08 9.27 -8.28
C GLU A 338 -8.91 10.39 -7.62
N PHE A 339 -8.63 11.65 -7.95
CA PHE A 339 -9.36 12.81 -7.43
C PHE A 339 -10.80 12.88 -7.95
N LEU A 340 -11.04 12.56 -9.23
CA LEU A 340 -12.38 12.46 -9.79
C LEU A 340 -13.23 11.44 -9.02
N VAL A 341 -12.68 10.26 -8.77
CA VAL A 341 -13.36 9.20 -8.02
C VAL A 341 -13.64 9.63 -6.59
N GLN A 342 -12.64 10.19 -5.89
CA GLN A 342 -12.78 10.67 -4.52
C GLN A 342 -13.80 11.82 -4.42
N TYR A 343 -13.77 12.77 -5.34
CA TYR A 343 -14.77 13.82 -5.45
C TYR A 343 -16.17 13.22 -5.64
N GLY A 344 -16.31 12.28 -6.56
CA GLY A 344 -17.60 11.62 -6.83
C GLY A 344 -18.18 10.93 -5.60
N VAL A 345 -17.34 10.24 -4.81
CA VAL A 345 -17.79 9.64 -3.54
C VAL A 345 -18.22 10.72 -2.56
N LEU A 346 -17.41 11.75 -2.32
CA LEU A 346 -17.73 12.80 -1.33
C LEU A 346 -18.96 13.62 -1.73
N ALA A 347 -19.17 13.85 -3.03
CA ALA A 347 -20.29 14.65 -3.53
C ALA A 347 -21.63 13.93 -3.43
N TRP A 348 -21.66 12.61 -3.63
CA TRP A 348 -22.93 11.90 -3.83
C TRP A 348 -23.22 10.77 -2.84
N SER A 349 -22.25 10.38 -1.98
CA SER A 349 -22.46 9.30 -1.00
C SER A 349 -23.56 9.60 0.03
N HIS A 350 -23.94 10.86 0.24
CA HIS A 350 -25.09 11.23 1.05
C HIS A 350 -26.41 10.63 0.50
N GLN A 351 -26.57 10.61 -0.82
CA GLN A 351 -27.73 10.03 -1.50
C GLN A 351 -27.49 8.57 -1.92
N HIS A 352 -26.22 8.18 -2.07
CA HIS A 352 -25.74 6.88 -2.54
C HIS A 352 -24.74 6.28 -1.58
N PRO A 353 -25.16 5.82 -0.37
CA PRO A 353 -24.25 5.27 0.64
C PRO A 353 -23.43 4.07 0.16
N GLU A 354 -23.91 3.35 -0.84
CA GLU A 354 -23.24 2.22 -1.48
C GLU A 354 -21.87 2.61 -2.08
N LEU A 355 -21.64 3.87 -2.41
CA LEU A 355 -20.34 4.38 -2.88
C LEU A 355 -19.23 4.25 -1.84
N THR A 356 -19.59 4.07 -0.56
CA THR A 356 -18.61 3.91 0.53
C THR A 356 -18.18 2.46 0.77
N GLN A 357 -18.80 1.47 0.08
CA GLN A 357 -18.59 0.05 0.34
C GLN A 357 -17.26 -0.50 -0.19
N VAL A 358 -16.63 0.17 -1.14
CA VAL A 358 -15.40 -0.23 -1.79
C VAL A 358 -14.36 0.89 -1.71
N THR A 359 -13.09 0.56 -1.89
CA THR A 359 -11.97 1.51 -1.69
C THR A 359 -11.03 1.63 -2.89
N ASP A 360 -11.09 0.71 -3.84
CA ASP A 360 -10.27 0.77 -5.06
C ASP A 360 -10.97 1.54 -6.18
N ASN A 361 -10.18 2.23 -7.00
CA ASN A 361 -10.68 3.11 -8.04
C ASN A 361 -11.53 2.39 -9.09
N MET A 362 -11.19 1.14 -9.43
CA MET A 362 -11.93 0.39 -10.47
C MET A 362 -13.38 0.13 -10.04
N ARG A 363 -13.56 -0.40 -8.81
CA ARG A 363 -14.89 -0.68 -8.26
C ARG A 363 -15.65 0.59 -7.90
N LEU A 364 -14.96 1.67 -7.51
CA LEU A 364 -15.58 2.97 -7.27
C LEU A 364 -16.14 3.57 -8.57
N LEU A 365 -15.42 3.47 -9.71
CA LEU A 365 -15.94 3.87 -11.03
C LEU A 365 -17.18 3.06 -11.43
N ASP A 366 -17.17 1.75 -11.19
CA ASP A 366 -18.35 0.89 -11.40
C ASP A 366 -19.53 1.32 -10.51
N ALA A 367 -19.26 1.64 -9.23
CA ALA A 367 -20.30 2.08 -8.29
C ALA A 367 -20.92 3.41 -8.71
N LEU A 368 -20.12 4.39 -9.13
CA LEU A 368 -20.58 5.67 -9.67
C LEU A 368 -21.46 5.48 -10.92
N THR A 369 -21.10 4.53 -11.78
CA THR A 369 -21.87 4.20 -12.97
C THR A 369 -23.20 3.52 -12.61
N LYS A 370 -23.19 2.56 -11.68
CA LYS A 370 -24.41 1.88 -11.21
C LYS A 370 -25.39 2.84 -10.53
N ALA A 371 -24.87 3.85 -9.83
CA ALA A 371 -25.67 4.93 -9.24
C ALA A 371 -26.21 5.92 -10.28
N GLY A 372 -25.88 5.79 -11.56
CA GLY A 372 -26.31 6.70 -12.63
C GLY A 372 -25.59 8.05 -12.65
N LEU A 373 -24.49 8.19 -11.90
CA LEU A 373 -23.72 9.42 -11.74
C LEU A 373 -22.65 9.60 -12.82
N MET A 374 -22.24 8.51 -13.45
CA MET A 374 -21.27 8.49 -14.53
C MET A 374 -21.81 7.69 -15.73
N ALA A 375 -21.58 8.20 -16.94
CA ALA A 375 -21.94 7.46 -18.14
C ALA A 375 -21.08 6.20 -18.28
N PRO A 376 -21.65 5.04 -18.73
CA PRO A 376 -20.88 3.80 -18.88
C PRO A 376 -19.64 3.94 -19.78
N LYS A 377 -19.74 4.76 -20.84
CA LYS A 377 -18.61 5.04 -21.74
C LYS A 377 -17.47 5.77 -21.03
N ASP A 378 -17.79 6.76 -20.19
CA ASP A 378 -16.79 7.53 -19.45
C ASP A 378 -16.13 6.67 -18.36
N CYS A 379 -16.90 5.81 -17.70
CA CYS A 379 -16.40 4.80 -16.76
C CYS A 379 -15.36 3.90 -17.44
N GLN A 380 -15.73 3.27 -18.55
CA GLN A 380 -14.84 2.40 -19.32
C GLN A 380 -13.56 3.14 -19.74
N THR A 381 -13.69 4.36 -20.24
CA THR A 381 -12.54 5.19 -20.64
C THR A 381 -11.59 5.45 -19.48
N LEU A 382 -12.10 5.81 -18.28
CA LEU A 382 -11.29 6.03 -17.10
C LEU A 382 -10.64 4.74 -16.60
N GLN A 383 -11.36 3.63 -16.58
CA GLN A 383 -10.84 2.32 -16.17
C GLN A 383 -9.71 1.85 -17.09
N GLU A 384 -9.89 1.90 -18.40
CA GLU A 384 -8.87 1.51 -19.38
C GLU A 384 -7.63 2.42 -19.29
N THR A 385 -7.84 3.71 -19.11
CA THR A 385 -6.75 4.69 -18.93
C THR A 385 -6.00 4.42 -17.63
N TYR A 386 -6.71 4.23 -16.53
CA TYR A 386 -6.12 3.95 -15.23
C TYR A 386 -5.27 2.68 -15.24
N LEU A 387 -5.79 1.59 -15.81
CA LEU A 387 -5.05 0.34 -15.96
C LEU A 387 -3.81 0.50 -16.84
N SER A 388 -3.91 1.23 -17.96
CA SER A 388 -2.78 1.47 -18.85
C SER A 388 -1.67 2.28 -18.17
N TYR A 389 -2.04 3.33 -17.43
CA TYR A 389 -1.10 4.14 -16.68
C TYR A 389 -0.45 3.36 -15.54
N ARG A 390 -1.20 2.52 -14.83
CA ARG A 390 -0.65 1.66 -13.80
C ARG A 390 0.30 0.61 -14.36
N ALA A 391 -0.04 -0.01 -15.50
CA ALA A 391 0.83 -0.97 -16.17
C ALA A 391 2.17 -0.33 -16.55
N GLU A 392 2.14 0.89 -17.10
CA GLU A 392 3.36 1.62 -17.42
C GLU A 392 4.15 2.02 -16.16
N THR A 393 3.46 2.39 -15.06
CA THR A 393 4.11 2.66 -13.77
C THR A 393 4.85 1.43 -13.25
N HIS A 394 4.23 0.25 -13.29
CA HIS A 394 4.85 -1.01 -12.88
C HIS A 394 6.03 -1.39 -13.77
N ARG A 395 5.84 -1.31 -15.10
CA ARG A 395 6.90 -1.57 -16.07
C ARG A 395 8.12 -0.68 -15.81
N ARG A 396 7.90 0.63 -15.59
CA ARG A 396 8.98 1.58 -15.28
C ARG A 396 9.65 1.28 -13.93
N ALA A 397 8.89 0.92 -12.91
CA ALA A 397 9.44 0.51 -11.63
C ALA A 397 10.34 -0.73 -11.78
N LEU A 398 9.91 -1.74 -12.53
CA LEU A 398 10.70 -2.95 -12.82
C LEU A 398 11.92 -2.69 -13.72
N GLN A 399 11.94 -1.58 -14.47
CA GLN A 399 13.10 -1.10 -15.25
C GLN A 399 13.90 0.00 -14.54
N LYS A 400 13.50 0.40 -13.33
CA LYS A 400 14.10 1.53 -12.57
C LYS A 400 14.12 2.83 -13.38
N GLN A 401 13.05 3.08 -14.12
CA GLN A 401 12.86 4.25 -14.95
C GLN A 401 11.98 5.29 -14.26
N SER A 402 12.21 6.57 -14.56
CA SER A 402 11.37 7.67 -14.09
C SER A 402 9.95 7.59 -14.62
N LEU A 403 8.97 8.12 -13.87
CA LEU A 403 7.58 8.33 -14.32
C LEU A 403 7.42 9.58 -15.20
N LEU A 404 8.48 10.31 -15.46
CA LEU A 404 8.51 11.39 -16.41
C LEU A 404 8.75 10.82 -17.81
N LEU A 405 7.79 11.01 -18.71
CA LEU A 405 7.83 10.53 -20.09
C LEU A 405 8.14 11.69 -21.04
N GLU A 406 8.99 11.43 -22.04
CA GLU A 406 9.17 12.35 -23.17
C GLU A 406 7.98 12.27 -24.13
N SER A 407 7.68 13.34 -24.85
CA SER A 407 6.54 13.46 -25.78
C SER A 407 6.44 12.30 -26.77
N ASP A 408 7.57 11.88 -27.36
CA ASP A 408 7.60 10.75 -28.29
C ASP A 408 7.15 9.45 -27.65
N SER A 409 7.51 9.23 -26.36
CA SER A 409 7.08 8.07 -25.60
C SER A 409 5.59 8.13 -25.25
N VAL A 410 5.07 9.33 -24.95
CA VAL A 410 3.63 9.54 -24.68
C VAL A 410 2.82 9.16 -25.91
N SER A 411 3.21 9.66 -27.07
CA SER A 411 2.53 9.38 -28.35
C SER A 411 2.66 7.90 -28.76
N ALA A 412 3.84 7.30 -28.62
CA ALA A 412 4.07 5.89 -28.93
C ALA A 412 3.24 4.94 -28.05
N LEU A 413 2.93 5.34 -26.80
CA LEU A 413 2.06 4.60 -25.89
C LEU A 413 0.56 4.90 -26.08
N GLY A 414 0.22 5.84 -26.97
CA GLY A 414 -1.17 6.28 -27.20
C GLY A 414 -1.76 7.03 -26.00
N PHE A 415 -0.92 7.67 -25.18
CA PHE A 415 -1.35 8.35 -23.97
C PHE A 415 -1.91 9.76 -24.22
N ASP A 416 -1.66 10.37 -25.39
CA ASP A 416 -2.23 11.67 -25.74
C ASP A 416 -3.76 11.67 -25.71
N ALA A 417 -4.40 10.69 -26.35
CA ALA A 417 -5.86 10.55 -26.36
C ALA A 417 -6.40 10.29 -24.95
N ARG A 418 -5.74 9.41 -24.19
CA ARG A 418 -6.13 9.07 -22.81
C ARG A 418 -6.03 10.27 -21.87
N ARG A 419 -4.96 11.05 -21.99
CA ARG A 419 -4.75 12.29 -21.25
C ARG A 419 -5.85 13.31 -21.54
N ASN A 420 -6.20 13.49 -22.81
CA ASN A 420 -7.28 14.37 -23.23
C ASN A 420 -8.65 13.94 -22.68
N ASP A 421 -8.93 12.65 -22.68
CA ASP A 421 -10.19 12.11 -22.12
C ASP A 421 -10.29 12.36 -20.61
N VAL A 422 -9.23 12.11 -19.85
CA VAL A 422 -9.20 12.40 -18.41
C VAL A 422 -9.38 13.90 -18.15
N THR A 423 -8.67 14.76 -18.90
CA THR A 423 -8.79 16.21 -18.79
C THR A 423 -10.21 16.71 -19.13
N ARG A 424 -10.84 16.14 -20.16
CA ARG A 424 -12.24 16.43 -20.51
C ARG A 424 -13.18 16.11 -19.35
N LEU A 425 -13.04 14.92 -18.74
CA LEU A 425 -13.88 14.49 -17.63
C LEU A 425 -13.62 15.30 -16.36
N TRP A 426 -12.36 15.67 -16.11
CA TRP A 426 -12.00 16.60 -15.06
C TRP A 426 -12.74 17.93 -15.19
N LYS A 427 -12.71 18.53 -16.37
CA LYS A 427 -13.43 19.80 -16.63
C LYS A 427 -14.93 19.65 -16.45
N LEU A 428 -15.51 18.58 -16.97
CA LEU A 428 -16.94 18.30 -16.84
C LEU A 428 -17.42 18.25 -15.37
N TRP A 429 -16.64 17.65 -14.49
CA TRP A 429 -17.05 17.41 -13.11
C TRP A 429 -16.60 18.52 -12.14
N LEU A 430 -15.42 19.05 -12.35
CA LEU A 430 -14.76 19.97 -11.43
C LEU A 430 -14.67 21.42 -11.95
N GLU A 431 -14.88 21.65 -13.24
CA GLU A 431 -14.86 22.98 -13.87
C GLU A 431 -16.10 23.19 -14.75
N PRO A 432 -17.33 23.02 -14.22
CA PRO A 432 -18.52 23.24 -15.03
C PRO A 432 -18.55 24.70 -15.48
N GLU A 433 -18.98 24.92 -16.74
CA GLU A 433 -19.19 26.26 -17.28
C GLU A 433 -20.12 27.05 -16.34
N GLN A 434 -19.70 28.27 -16.01
CA GLN A 434 -20.58 29.19 -15.29
C GLN A 434 -21.76 29.51 -16.19
N SER A 435 -22.93 28.99 -15.85
CA SER A 435 -24.20 29.29 -16.50
C SER A 435 -24.70 30.68 -16.20
#